data_c6fbd036635c3b1ccc4948b788d4dd31
#
_entry.id   c6fbd036635c3b1ccc4948b788d4dd31
#
_cell.length_a   1.000
_cell.length_b   1.000
_cell.length_c   1.000
_cell.angle_alpha   90.00
_cell.angle_beta   90.00
_cell.angle_gamma   90.00
#
_symmetry.space_group_name_H-M   'P 1'
#
loop_
_entity.id
_entity.type
_entity.pdbx_description
1 polymer ?
#
loop_
_entity_poly.entity_id
_entity_poly.type
_entity_poly.pdbx_seq_one_letter_code
_entity_poly.pdbx_strand_id
1 'polypeptide(L)'
;MKGRFLVVNHDITETAIRRSLNNLTITFQDFQLSSDLMKSINRMGFEEATPIQAQTIPLGLLNKDVIGQAQTGTGKTAAFGIPLVEKMNPESPNIQAIVIAPTRELAIQVSEELYKIGQDKRAKVLPIYGGQDIGRQIRALKKNPHIIVGTPGRLLDHINRRTIRLNNVNTVVMDEADEMLNMGFIDDIESILSNVPSDHQTLLFSATMPAPIKRIAERFMTEPEHVKVKAKEMTVSNIQQFYLEVQERKKFDTLTRLLDIQSPELAIVFGRTKRRVDELAEALNLRGYAAEGIHGDLTQAKRMVALRKFKEGAIEVLVATDVAARGLDISGVTHVYNFDVPQDPESYVHRIGRTGRAGKTGMAMTFITPREKSMLRAIEQTTKRKMDRMKEPTLDEALEGQQQVTVDRLRTAISENNLNFYMTAAAELLEDHDAVTVVAAAIKMATKEPDSTPVRLTDEAPMVSKRYKNQRTSKRRDGQGGGYRGGKGKNNNRSSYDKKRSSDRRSSGDRRQKKSY
;
A
#
# COMPACT_ATOMS: atom_id res chain seq x y z
N MET A 1 -10.40 -18.12 44.39
CA MET A 1 -10.32 -19.19 43.36
C MET A 1 -9.18 -18.81 42.40
N LYS A 2 -8.07 -19.54 42.52
CA LYS A 2 -6.86 -19.30 41.70
C LYS A 2 -7.14 -19.74 40.25
N GLY A 3 -7.10 -18.82 39.31
CA GLY A 3 -7.23 -19.11 37.88
C GLY A 3 -6.10 -20.05 37.43
N ARG A 4 -6.47 -21.16 36.82
CA ARG A 4 -5.55 -22.04 36.10
C ARG A 4 -5.03 -21.26 34.88
N PHE A 5 -3.87 -20.63 35.01
CA PHE A 5 -3.04 -20.27 33.85
C PHE A 5 -2.58 -21.59 33.22
N LEU A 6 -2.93 -21.80 31.97
CA LEU A 6 -2.38 -22.86 31.15
C LEU A 6 -0.85 -22.68 31.12
N VAL A 7 -0.15 -23.61 31.76
CA VAL A 7 1.30 -23.76 31.64
C VAL A 7 1.55 -24.21 30.21
N VAL A 8 1.89 -23.27 29.36
CA VAL A 8 2.41 -23.55 27.99
C VAL A 8 3.73 -24.32 28.23
N ASN A 9 3.74 -25.60 27.83
CA ASN A 9 4.89 -26.47 28.03
C ASN A 9 6.11 -25.89 27.28
N HIS A 10 7.13 -25.47 28.01
CA HIS A 10 8.38 -24.88 27.51
C HIS A 10 9.07 -25.78 26.47
N ASP A 11 8.99 -27.12 26.63
CA ASP A 11 9.63 -28.12 25.75
C ASP A 11 9.09 -28.14 24.31
N ILE A 12 7.86 -27.71 24.09
CA ILE A 12 7.15 -27.87 22.81
C ILE A 12 7.38 -26.70 21.88
N THR A 13 7.42 -25.50 22.47
CA THR A 13 7.82 -24.27 21.72
C THR A 13 9.29 -24.35 21.32
N GLU A 14 10.14 -24.96 22.14
CA GLU A 14 11.55 -25.21 21.79
C GLU A 14 11.69 -26.20 20.62
N THR A 15 10.81 -27.20 20.54
CA THR A 15 10.77 -28.14 19.41
C THR A 15 10.33 -27.48 18.10
N ALA A 16 9.32 -26.60 18.12
CA ALA A 16 8.89 -25.84 16.94
C ALA A 16 9.98 -24.87 16.48
N ILE A 17 10.65 -24.18 17.41
CA ILE A 17 11.78 -23.31 17.11
C ILE A 17 12.95 -24.10 16.50
N ARG A 18 13.30 -25.27 17.05
CA ARG A 18 14.36 -26.14 16.52
C ARG A 18 14.02 -26.69 15.13
N ARG A 19 12.76 -27.05 14.85
CA ARG A 19 12.32 -27.48 13.52
C ARG A 19 12.37 -26.35 12.50
N SER A 20 12.01 -25.11 12.90
CA SER A 20 12.12 -23.92 12.06
C SER A 20 13.57 -23.61 11.65
N LEU A 21 14.52 -23.80 12.58
CA LEU A 21 15.95 -23.63 12.32
C LEU A 21 16.52 -24.71 11.38
N ASN A 22 15.87 -25.88 11.31
CA ASN A 22 16.29 -27.02 10.48
C ASN A 22 15.61 -27.07 9.10
N ASN A 23 14.93 -26.01 8.65
CA ASN A 23 14.19 -25.96 7.37
C ASN A 23 13.12 -27.06 7.16
N LEU A 24 12.56 -27.62 8.23
CA LEU A 24 11.45 -28.56 8.16
C LEU A 24 10.13 -27.79 7.99
N THR A 25 9.21 -28.33 7.20
CA THR A 25 7.85 -27.79 7.08
C THR A 25 7.16 -27.86 8.44
N ILE A 26 6.67 -26.72 8.94
CA ILE A 26 5.93 -26.59 10.19
C ILE A 26 4.45 -26.44 9.86
N THR A 27 3.61 -27.26 10.46
CA THR A 27 2.15 -27.14 10.36
C THR A 27 1.60 -26.35 11.53
N PHE A 28 0.36 -25.83 11.42
CA PHE A 28 -0.27 -25.13 12.54
C PHE A 28 -0.59 -26.04 13.74
N GLN A 29 -0.66 -27.36 13.54
CA GLN A 29 -0.81 -28.35 14.61
C GLN A 29 0.41 -28.40 15.54
N ASP A 30 1.61 -28.10 15.00
CA ASP A 30 2.85 -28.10 15.79
C ASP A 30 2.88 -26.99 16.86
N PHE A 31 2.03 -25.96 16.77
CA PHE A 31 1.96 -24.86 17.74
C PHE A 31 1.10 -25.16 18.98
N GLN A 32 0.39 -26.29 19.02
CA GLN A 32 -0.47 -26.71 20.14
C GLN A 32 -1.46 -25.63 20.60
N LEU A 33 -2.14 -25.04 19.64
CA LEU A 33 -3.17 -24.03 19.86
C LEU A 33 -4.43 -24.66 20.47
N SER A 34 -5.25 -23.87 21.16
CA SER A 34 -6.54 -24.32 21.68
C SER A 34 -7.44 -24.88 20.57
N SER A 35 -8.29 -25.84 20.92
CA SER A 35 -9.18 -26.51 19.97
C SER A 35 -10.07 -25.52 19.20
N ASP A 36 -10.51 -24.44 19.84
CA ASP A 36 -11.37 -23.44 19.22
C ASP A 36 -10.57 -22.60 18.21
N LEU A 37 -9.33 -22.22 18.52
CA LEU A 37 -8.49 -21.51 17.57
C LEU A 37 -8.12 -22.40 16.37
N MET A 38 -7.80 -23.68 16.61
CA MET A 38 -7.53 -24.64 15.53
C MET A 38 -8.72 -24.84 14.58
N LYS A 39 -9.97 -24.84 15.07
CA LYS A 39 -11.17 -24.86 14.22
C LYS A 39 -11.20 -23.67 13.26
N SER A 40 -10.93 -22.46 13.77
CA SER A 40 -10.87 -21.25 12.95
C SER A 40 -9.78 -21.32 11.89
N ILE A 41 -8.56 -21.76 12.26
CA ILE A 41 -7.40 -21.90 11.38
C ILE A 41 -7.68 -22.91 10.25
N ASN A 42 -8.24 -24.08 10.60
CA ASN A 42 -8.60 -25.11 9.61
C ASN A 42 -9.69 -24.61 8.63
N ARG A 43 -10.68 -23.84 9.13
CA ARG A 43 -11.72 -23.22 8.29
C ARG A 43 -11.14 -22.19 7.32
N MET A 44 -10.05 -21.52 7.68
CA MET A 44 -9.33 -20.59 6.81
C MET A 44 -8.43 -21.28 5.78
N GLY A 45 -8.32 -22.63 5.83
CA GLY A 45 -7.49 -23.41 4.92
C GLY A 45 -5.98 -23.25 5.17
N PHE A 46 -5.59 -22.93 6.40
CA PHE A 46 -4.19 -22.82 6.79
C PHE A 46 -3.65 -24.20 7.15
N GLU A 47 -2.73 -24.73 6.34
CA GLU A 47 -2.11 -26.03 6.53
C GLU A 47 -0.66 -25.88 7.00
N GLU A 48 0.17 -25.21 6.22
CA GLU A 48 1.59 -24.99 6.48
C GLU A 48 1.85 -23.55 6.91
N ALA A 49 2.67 -23.38 7.94
CA ALA A 49 3.08 -22.06 8.42
C ALA A 49 4.14 -21.45 7.49
N THR A 50 3.92 -20.21 7.09
CA THR A 50 4.94 -19.45 6.38
C THR A 50 6.17 -19.20 7.27
N PRO A 51 7.35 -18.89 6.69
CA PRO A 51 8.57 -18.70 7.50
C PRO A 51 8.45 -17.64 8.59
N ILE A 52 7.67 -16.56 8.37
CA ILE A 52 7.44 -15.53 9.41
C ILE A 52 6.51 -16.07 10.50
N GLN A 53 5.49 -16.83 10.15
CA GLN A 53 4.57 -17.45 11.09
C GLN A 53 5.29 -18.50 11.95
N ALA A 54 6.05 -19.39 11.31
CA ALA A 54 6.79 -20.46 11.97
C ALA A 54 7.75 -19.95 13.05
N GLN A 55 8.38 -18.79 12.83
CA GLN A 55 9.32 -18.21 13.79
C GLN A 55 8.65 -17.28 14.81
N THR A 56 7.60 -16.53 14.42
CA THR A 56 6.98 -15.52 15.28
C THR A 56 5.94 -16.11 16.23
N ILE A 57 5.10 -17.07 15.76
CA ILE A 57 4.00 -17.61 16.57
C ILE A 57 4.50 -18.20 17.89
N PRO A 58 5.55 -19.07 17.92
CA PRO A 58 6.06 -19.61 19.17
C PRO A 58 6.54 -18.56 20.15
N LEU A 59 7.30 -17.56 19.65
CA LEU A 59 7.80 -16.44 20.46
C LEU A 59 6.65 -15.60 21.04
N GLY A 60 5.65 -15.33 20.19
CA GLY A 60 4.44 -14.61 20.59
C GLY A 60 3.64 -15.32 21.67
N LEU A 61 3.53 -16.65 21.62
CA LEU A 61 2.88 -17.48 22.64
C LEU A 61 3.65 -17.47 23.97
N LEU A 62 4.98 -17.36 23.93
CA LEU A 62 5.86 -17.23 25.10
C LEU A 62 5.91 -15.84 25.73
N ASN A 63 5.06 -14.90 25.30
CA ASN A 63 5.07 -13.51 25.73
C ASN A 63 6.39 -12.76 25.49
N LYS A 64 7.19 -13.19 24.50
CA LYS A 64 8.39 -12.48 24.09
C LYS A 64 8.02 -11.28 23.22
N ASP A 65 8.72 -10.17 23.37
CA ASP A 65 8.67 -9.09 22.41
C ASP A 65 9.35 -9.52 21.11
N VAL A 66 8.73 -9.21 19.97
CA VAL A 66 9.22 -9.69 18.68
C VAL A 66 9.28 -8.56 17.67
N ILE A 67 10.41 -8.44 16.98
CA ILE A 67 10.56 -7.62 15.77
C ILE A 67 10.52 -8.54 14.56
N GLY A 68 9.39 -8.56 13.87
CA GLY A 68 9.18 -9.33 12.65
C GLY A 68 9.52 -8.53 11.40
N GLN A 69 10.68 -8.76 10.78
CA GLN A 69 11.07 -8.10 9.55
C GLN A 69 10.69 -8.96 8.34
N ALA A 70 9.56 -8.61 7.68
CA ALA A 70 9.04 -9.32 6.52
C ALA A 70 8.22 -8.40 5.60
N GLN A 71 8.19 -8.69 4.30
CA GLN A 71 7.41 -7.94 3.31
C GLN A 71 5.89 -8.17 3.46
N THR A 72 5.08 -7.33 2.79
CA THR A 72 3.63 -7.55 2.69
C THR A 72 3.32 -8.85 1.95
N GLY A 73 2.24 -9.54 2.34
CA GLY A 73 1.83 -10.80 1.72
C GLY A 73 2.57 -12.05 2.21
N THR A 74 3.41 -11.95 3.24
CA THR A 74 4.12 -13.10 3.84
C THR A 74 3.34 -13.80 4.94
N GLY A 75 2.11 -13.32 5.27
CA GLY A 75 1.29 -13.88 6.34
C GLY A 75 1.53 -13.25 7.72
N LYS A 76 2.01 -12.00 7.79
CA LYS A 76 2.26 -11.27 9.04
C LYS A 76 1.03 -11.19 9.95
N THR A 77 -0.16 -10.94 9.39
CA THR A 77 -1.38 -10.81 10.19
C THR A 77 -1.67 -12.06 11.01
N ALA A 78 -1.55 -13.25 10.42
CA ALA A 78 -1.69 -14.49 11.16
C ALA A 78 -0.52 -14.72 12.12
N ALA A 79 0.71 -14.28 11.78
CA ALA A 79 1.88 -14.42 12.65
C ALA A 79 1.72 -13.71 14.00
N PHE A 80 1.11 -12.51 14.04
CA PHE A 80 0.77 -11.84 15.30
C PHE A 80 -0.64 -12.14 15.80
N GLY A 81 -1.58 -12.37 14.89
CA GLY A 81 -2.99 -12.57 15.23
C GLY A 81 -3.26 -13.87 15.98
N ILE A 82 -2.58 -14.94 15.61
CA ILE A 82 -2.71 -16.25 16.28
C ILE A 82 -2.30 -16.17 17.75
N PRO A 83 -1.08 -15.75 18.13
CA PRO A 83 -0.71 -15.64 19.53
C PRO A 83 -1.55 -14.60 20.30
N LEU A 84 -1.95 -13.52 19.67
CA LEU A 84 -2.82 -12.51 20.27
C LEU A 84 -4.20 -13.08 20.62
N VAL A 85 -4.84 -13.80 19.68
CA VAL A 85 -6.14 -14.43 19.90
C VAL A 85 -6.02 -15.62 20.88
N GLU A 86 -4.93 -16.39 20.82
CA GLU A 86 -4.73 -17.51 21.75
C GLU A 86 -4.71 -17.07 23.21
N LYS A 87 -4.06 -15.95 23.49
CA LYS A 87 -3.94 -15.40 24.86
C LYS A 87 -5.18 -14.63 25.33
N MET A 88 -6.09 -14.28 24.43
CA MET A 88 -7.27 -13.49 24.74
C MET A 88 -8.25 -14.26 25.64
N ASN A 89 -8.75 -13.60 26.69
CA ASN A 89 -9.85 -14.08 27.51
C ASN A 89 -11.19 -13.56 26.97
N PRO A 90 -12.06 -14.43 26.40
CA PRO A 90 -13.34 -14.01 25.81
C PRO A 90 -14.37 -13.50 26.83
N GLU A 91 -14.23 -13.84 28.11
CA GLU A 91 -15.13 -13.42 29.18
C GLU A 91 -14.77 -12.05 29.78
N SER A 92 -13.60 -11.50 29.41
CA SER A 92 -13.18 -10.18 29.88
C SER A 92 -13.96 -9.07 29.20
N PRO A 93 -14.53 -8.09 29.94
CA PRO A 93 -15.20 -6.96 29.34
C PRO A 93 -14.23 -5.86 28.84
N ASN A 94 -12.93 -6.08 28.97
CA ASN A 94 -11.91 -5.06 28.72
C ASN A 94 -11.20 -5.27 27.38
N ILE A 95 -10.65 -4.18 26.88
CA ILE A 95 -9.72 -4.20 25.74
C ILE A 95 -8.42 -4.85 26.23
N GLN A 96 -7.99 -5.92 25.57
CA GLN A 96 -6.81 -6.71 25.93
C GLN A 96 -5.65 -6.49 24.96
N ALA A 97 -5.98 -6.12 23.72
CA ALA A 97 -4.96 -5.88 22.72
C ALA A 97 -5.29 -4.67 21.83
N ILE A 98 -4.23 -3.99 21.39
CA ILE A 98 -4.30 -2.92 20.41
C ILE A 98 -3.37 -3.22 19.25
N VAL A 99 -3.88 -3.07 18.02
CA VAL A 99 -3.10 -3.18 16.78
C VAL A 99 -3.10 -1.80 16.11
N ILE A 100 -1.92 -1.27 15.86
CA ILE A 100 -1.71 0.02 15.23
C ILE A 100 -1.33 -0.21 13.76
N ALA A 101 -2.09 0.36 12.83
CA ALA A 101 -1.91 0.23 11.39
C ALA A 101 -1.86 1.60 10.69
N PRO A 102 -1.03 1.79 9.63
CA PRO A 102 -0.85 3.10 8.98
C PRO A 102 -2.09 3.64 8.28
N THR A 103 -2.93 2.76 7.73
CA THR A 103 -4.06 3.16 6.89
C THR A 103 -5.38 2.60 7.40
N ARG A 104 -6.47 3.25 7.00
CA ARG A 104 -7.85 2.83 7.34
C ARG A 104 -8.16 1.45 6.76
N GLU A 105 -7.73 1.24 5.53
CA GLU A 105 -7.94 0.01 4.78
C GLU A 105 -7.23 -1.16 5.45
N LEU A 106 -5.97 -0.98 5.84
CA LEU A 106 -5.22 -2.00 6.57
C LEU A 106 -5.85 -2.28 7.94
N ALA A 107 -6.29 -1.26 8.66
CA ALA A 107 -6.97 -1.45 9.94
C ALA A 107 -8.27 -2.27 9.78
N ILE A 108 -9.04 -2.05 8.73
CA ILE A 108 -10.25 -2.83 8.41
C ILE A 108 -9.85 -4.27 8.08
N GLN A 109 -8.89 -4.45 7.16
CA GLN A 109 -8.42 -5.76 6.72
C GLN A 109 -7.88 -6.60 7.88
N VAL A 110 -7.00 -6.03 8.70
CA VAL A 110 -6.47 -6.71 9.90
C VAL A 110 -7.59 -7.06 10.88
N SER A 111 -8.58 -6.17 11.06
CA SER A 111 -9.75 -6.47 11.91
C SER A 111 -10.56 -7.65 11.39
N GLU A 112 -10.78 -7.74 10.09
CA GLU A 112 -11.54 -8.82 9.46
C GLU A 112 -10.77 -10.15 9.57
N GLU A 113 -9.46 -10.13 9.39
CA GLU A 113 -8.61 -11.31 9.52
C GLU A 113 -8.54 -11.79 10.98
N LEU A 114 -8.34 -10.89 11.94
CA LEU A 114 -8.38 -11.21 13.37
C LEU A 114 -9.76 -11.73 13.81
N TYR A 115 -10.84 -11.19 13.26
CA TYR A 115 -12.19 -11.71 13.50
C TYR A 115 -12.33 -13.15 13.01
N LYS A 116 -11.85 -13.46 11.79
CA LYS A 116 -11.87 -14.83 11.24
C LYS A 116 -11.03 -15.78 12.09
N ILE A 117 -9.81 -15.38 12.48
CA ILE A 117 -8.93 -16.16 13.36
C ILE A 117 -9.59 -16.42 14.72
N GLY A 118 -10.25 -15.41 15.29
CA GLY A 118 -10.83 -15.48 16.63
C GLY A 118 -12.31 -15.89 16.69
N GLN A 119 -12.92 -16.31 15.58
CA GLN A 119 -14.35 -16.53 15.48
C GLN A 119 -14.86 -17.59 16.48
N ASP A 120 -14.21 -18.74 16.54
CA ASP A 120 -14.62 -19.83 17.44
C ASP A 120 -14.25 -19.54 18.90
N LYS A 121 -13.25 -18.68 19.17
CA LYS A 121 -12.95 -18.12 20.50
C LYS A 121 -13.84 -16.92 20.88
N ARG A 122 -14.83 -16.55 20.06
CA ARG A 122 -15.74 -15.41 20.28
C ARG A 122 -15.03 -14.07 20.42
N ALA A 123 -13.92 -13.86 19.71
CA ALA A 123 -13.19 -12.62 19.72
C ALA A 123 -14.03 -11.47 19.17
N LYS A 124 -14.12 -10.37 19.92
CA LYS A 124 -14.77 -9.13 19.47
C LYS A 124 -13.68 -8.17 19.02
N VAL A 125 -13.56 -7.98 17.73
CA VAL A 125 -12.57 -7.10 17.10
C VAL A 125 -13.26 -5.84 16.59
N LEU A 126 -12.71 -4.66 16.87
CA LEU A 126 -13.28 -3.38 16.46
C LEU A 126 -12.26 -2.53 15.70
N PRO A 127 -12.51 -2.16 14.43
CA PRO A 127 -11.69 -1.21 13.71
C PRO A 127 -11.99 0.23 14.12
N ILE A 128 -10.94 1.03 14.38
CA ILE A 128 -10.97 2.43 14.84
C ILE A 128 -10.12 3.29 13.89
N TYR A 129 -10.75 4.08 13.01
CA TYR A 129 -10.02 4.86 12.01
C TYR A 129 -10.71 6.19 11.69
N GLY A 130 -9.97 7.12 11.11
CA GLY A 130 -10.46 8.44 10.74
C GLY A 130 -11.42 8.41 9.54
N GLY A 131 -12.22 9.48 9.36
CA GLY A 131 -13.17 9.61 8.23
C GLY A 131 -14.50 8.88 8.42
N GLN A 132 -14.70 8.23 9.56
CA GLN A 132 -15.98 7.70 10.02
C GLN A 132 -16.49 8.56 11.20
N ASP A 133 -17.81 8.63 11.35
CA ASP A 133 -18.43 9.32 12.50
C ASP A 133 -17.94 8.73 13.83
N ILE A 134 -17.40 9.59 14.68
CA ILE A 134 -16.83 9.16 15.97
C ILE A 134 -17.90 8.64 16.93
N GLY A 135 -19.11 9.18 16.88
CA GLY A 135 -20.21 8.73 17.72
C GLY A 135 -20.60 7.28 17.43
N ARG A 136 -20.49 6.84 16.15
CA ARG A 136 -20.68 5.45 15.77
C ARG A 136 -19.61 4.53 16.39
N GLN A 137 -18.36 4.98 16.41
CA GLN A 137 -17.25 4.23 17.03
C GLN A 137 -17.41 4.17 18.56
N ILE A 138 -17.82 5.28 19.20
CA ILE A 138 -18.10 5.30 20.65
C ILE A 138 -19.24 4.32 21.01
N ARG A 139 -20.30 4.26 20.21
CA ARG A 139 -21.38 3.27 20.45
C ARG A 139 -20.89 1.83 20.27
N ALA A 140 -19.98 1.58 19.32
CA ALA A 140 -19.39 0.26 19.12
C ALA A 140 -18.45 -0.14 20.28
N LEU A 141 -17.67 0.78 20.83
CA LEU A 141 -16.80 0.56 21.98
C LEU A 141 -17.58 0.15 23.24
N LYS A 142 -18.83 0.59 23.41
CA LYS A 142 -19.71 0.16 24.51
C LYS A 142 -20.09 -1.32 24.46
N LYS A 143 -19.80 -2.03 23.34
CA LYS A 143 -20.02 -3.47 23.21
C LYS A 143 -18.84 -4.30 23.75
N ASN A 144 -17.90 -3.68 24.43
CA ASN A 144 -16.74 -4.30 25.06
C ASN A 144 -15.91 -5.12 24.05
N PRO A 145 -15.27 -4.51 23.05
CA PRO A 145 -14.36 -5.22 22.17
C PRO A 145 -13.13 -5.69 22.96
N HIS A 146 -12.61 -6.87 22.61
CA HIS A 146 -11.40 -7.42 23.20
C HIS A 146 -10.14 -6.89 22.50
N ILE A 147 -10.24 -6.67 21.19
CA ILE A 147 -9.15 -6.24 20.33
C ILE A 147 -9.58 -4.98 19.57
N ILE A 148 -8.74 -3.97 19.60
CA ILE A 148 -8.92 -2.76 18.79
C ILE A 148 -7.83 -2.73 17.73
N VAL A 149 -8.22 -2.48 16.47
CA VAL A 149 -7.29 -2.25 15.37
C VAL A 149 -7.50 -0.82 14.87
N GLY A 150 -6.47 0.02 14.88
CA GLY A 150 -6.73 1.41 14.51
C GLY A 150 -5.57 2.16 13.90
N THR A 151 -5.91 3.32 13.29
CA THR A 151 -4.92 4.28 12.80
C THR A 151 -4.49 5.23 13.93
N PRO A 152 -3.20 5.63 13.99
CA PRO A 152 -2.63 6.36 15.12
C PRO A 152 -3.45 7.57 15.55
N GLY A 153 -3.70 8.54 14.69
CA GLY A 153 -4.41 9.77 15.06
C GLY A 153 -5.84 9.55 15.56
N ARG A 154 -6.60 8.54 15.08
CA ARG A 154 -7.95 8.25 15.59
C ARG A 154 -7.91 7.50 16.92
N LEU A 155 -6.92 6.66 17.12
CA LEU A 155 -6.69 6.01 18.41
C LEU A 155 -6.39 7.07 19.49
N LEU A 156 -5.50 8.02 19.21
CA LEU A 156 -5.20 9.14 20.10
C LEU A 156 -6.42 10.01 20.40
N ASP A 157 -7.25 10.31 19.39
CA ASP A 157 -8.50 11.05 19.60
C ASP A 157 -9.42 10.35 20.59
N HIS A 158 -9.56 9.03 20.50
CA HIS A 158 -10.33 8.24 21.46
C HIS A 158 -9.67 8.14 22.84
N ILE A 159 -8.36 8.01 22.94
CA ILE A 159 -7.59 7.98 24.20
C ILE A 159 -7.75 9.33 24.91
N ASN A 160 -7.54 10.44 24.21
CA ASN A 160 -7.68 11.80 24.75
C ASN A 160 -9.11 12.10 25.23
N ARG A 161 -10.12 11.57 24.55
CA ARG A 161 -11.53 11.62 24.95
C ARG A 161 -11.90 10.63 26.06
N ARG A 162 -10.96 9.76 26.48
CA ARG A 162 -11.19 8.70 27.47
C ARG A 162 -12.31 7.72 27.07
N THR A 163 -12.60 7.60 25.79
CA THR A 163 -13.55 6.61 25.24
C THR A 163 -12.93 5.26 24.98
N ILE A 164 -11.59 5.18 24.90
CA ILE A 164 -10.76 3.98 24.97
C ILE A 164 -9.92 4.08 26.24
N ARG A 165 -9.84 2.97 26.98
CA ARG A 165 -8.99 2.81 28.16
C ARG A 165 -8.04 1.66 27.91
N LEU A 166 -6.74 1.90 28.04
CA LEU A 166 -5.68 0.94 27.73
C LEU A 166 -5.16 0.21 28.98
N ASN A 167 -5.73 0.45 30.16
CA ASN A 167 -5.24 -0.08 31.45
C ASN A 167 -5.15 -1.61 31.55
N ASN A 168 -5.89 -2.33 30.71
CA ASN A 168 -5.92 -3.80 30.68
C ASN A 168 -5.30 -4.37 29.39
N VAL A 169 -4.64 -3.54 28.60
CA VAL A 169 -3.95 -3.97 27.38
C VAL A 169 -2.66 -4.69 27.79
N ASN A 170 -2.55 -5.93 27.36
CA ASN A 170 -1.40 -6.79 27.60
C ASN A 170 -0.62 -7.12 26.32
N THR A 171 -1.14 -6.72 25.15
CA THR A 171 -0.47 -6.94 23.88
C THR A 171 -0.64 -5.72 22.96
N VAL A 172 0.46 -5.23 22.46
CA VAL A 172 0.50 -4.16 21.43
C VAL A 172 1.13 -4.72 20.16
N VAL A 173 0.49 -4.44 19.04
CA VAL A 173 1.04 -4.78 17.71
C VAL A 173 1.20 -3.50 16.92
N MET A 174 2.35 -3.32 16.29
CA MET A 174 2.60 -2.30 15.27
C MET A 174 2.80 -2.99 13.93
N ASP A 175 1.87 -2.82 13.01
CA ASP A 175 1.98 -3.40 11.65
C ASP A 175 2.34 -2.32 10.63
N GLU A 176 3.23 -2.65 9.70
CA GLU A 176 3.83 -1.73 8.72
C GLU A 176 4.41 -0.46 9.40
N ALA A 177 5.26 -0.64 10.43
CA ALA A 177 5.81 0.46 11.21
C ALA A 177 6.62 1.46 10.36
N ASP A 178 7.33 1.00 9.34
CA ASP A 178 8.04 1.85 8.38
C ASP A 178 7.07 2.73 7.57
N GLU A 179 5.90 2.25 7.23
CA GLU A 179 4.89 3.05 6.56
C GLU A 179 4.30 4.12 7.50
N MET A 180 4.11 3.80 8.76
CA MET A 180 3.68 4.79 9.76
C MET A 180 4.72 5.91 9.92
N LEU A 181 6.02 5.58 9.84
CA LEU A 181 7.10 6.58 9.80
C LEU A 181 7.01 7.48 8.56
N ASN A 182 6.82 6.87 7.38
CA ASN A 182 6.71 7.61 6.12
C ASN A 182 5.52 8.57 6.10
N MET A 183 4.48 8.27 6.88
CA MET A 183 3.28 9.10 7.05
C MET A 183 3.40 10.13 8.19
N GLY A 184 4.50 10.13 8.94
CA GLY A 184 4.77 11.08 10.02
C GLY A 184 4.06 10.75 11.35
N PHE A 185 3.65 9.50 11.57
CA PHE A 185 2.91 9.08 12.78
C PHE A 185 3.79 8.67 13.96
N ILE A 186 5.09 8.94 13.93
CA ILE A 186 6.02 8.50 14.99
C ILE A 186 5.63 9.05 16.35
N ASP A 187 5.36 10.34 16.45
CA ASP A 187 4.99 11.01 17.70
C ASP A 187 3.63 10.48 18.22
N ASP A 188 2.70 10.20 17.31
CA ASP A 188 1.41 9.61 17.65
C ASP A 188 1.57 8.21 18.25
N ILE A 189 2.45 7.38 17.64
CA ILE A 189 2.75 6.03 18.12
C ILE A 189 3.38 6.08 19.50
N GLU A 190 4.41 6.92 19.71
CA GLU A 190 5.05 7.09 21.02
C GLU A 190 4.03 7.53 22.09
N SER A 191 3.11 8.43 21.72
CA SER A 191 2.04 8.89 22.60
C SER A 191 1.07 7.76 22.96
N ILE A 192 0.70 6.89 22.01
CA ILE A 192 -0.16 5.73 22.26
C ILE A 192 0.55 4.74 23.21
N LEU A 193 1.79 4.37 22.88
CA LEU A 193 2.58 3.41 23.66
C LEU A 193 2.79 3.88 25.12
N SER A 194 2.97 5.18 25.33
CA SER A 194 3.11 5.78 26.67
C SER A 194 1.84 5.69 27.52
N ASN A 195 0.67 5.41 26.93
CA ASN A 195 -0.59 5.19 27.64
C ASN A 195 -0.93 3.71 27.91
N VAL A 196 -0.09 2.79 27.45
CA VAL A 196 -0.23 1.33 27.72
C VAL A 196 0.50 1.01 29.03
N PRO A 197 0.03 0.06 29.87
CA PRO A 197 0.78 -0.41 31.03
C PRO A 197 2.18 -0.89 30.67
N SER A 198 3.15 -0.74 31.55
CA SER A 198 4.55 -1.17 31.31
C SER A 198 4.70 -2.68 31.15
N ASP A 199 3.83 -3.46 31.76
CA ASP A 199 3.81 -4.93 31.65
C ASP A 199 2.90 -5.36 30.49
N HIS A 200 3.41 -5.24 29.26
CA HIS A 200 2.74 -5.68 28.04
C HIS A 200 3.75 -6.27 27.06
N GLN A 201 3.27 -7.13 26.20
CA GLN A 201 4.05 -7.66 25.07
C GLN A 201 3.92 -6.72 23.87
N THR A 202 5.05 -6.45 23.18
CA THR A 202 5.06 -5.68 21.93
C THR A 202 5.49 -6.56 20.75
N LEU A 203 4.67 -6.57 19.69
CA LEU A 203 4.97 -7.22 18.41
C LEU A 203 5.09 -6.14 17.33
N LEU A 204 6.30 -5.90 16.83
CA LEU A 204 6.59 -4.90 15.81
C LEU A 204 6.85 -5.58 14.46
N PHE A 205 6.01 -5.28 13.46
CA PHE A 205 6.18 -5.77 12.10
C PHE A 205 6.51 -4.63 11.14
N SER A 206 7.56 -4.82 10.35
CA SER A 206 8.03 -3.85 9.37
C SER A 206 8.76 -4.53 8.22
N ALA A 207 8.73 -3.96 7.02
CA ALA A 207 9.57 -4.41 5.92
C ALA A 207 11.01 -3.90 6.08
N THR A 208 11.16 -2.67 6.59
CA THR A 208 12.45 -2.00 6.82
C THR A 208 12.62 -1.56 8.27
N MET A 209 13.88 -1.39 8.72
CA MET A 209 14.20 -0.96 10.09
C MET A 209 15.05 0.30 10.08
N PRO A 210 14.49 1.46 9.66
CA PRO A 210 15.18 2.74 9.74
C PRO A 210 15.42 3.18 11.18
N ALA A 211 16.36 4.10 11.40
CA ALA A 211 16.76 4.55 12.74
C ALA A 211 15.60 5.02 13.65
N PRO A 212 14.56 5.74 13.16
CA PRO A 212 13.42 6.09 14.03
C PRO A 212 12.65 4.87 14.56
N ILE A 213 12.43 3.84 13.73
CA ILE A 213 11.74 2.60 14.16
C ILE A 213 12.59 1.82 15.17
N LYS A 214 13.92 1.78 14.97
CA LYS A 214 14.82 1.18 15.97
C LYS A 214 14.72 1.89 17.31
N ARG A 215 14.66 3.23 17.34
CA ARG A 215 14.48 3.99 18.59
C ARG A 215 13.16 3.66 19.31
N ILE A 216 12.06 3.47 18.56
CA ILE A 216 10.79 3.00 19.15
C ILE A 216 10.98 1.63 19.79
N ALA A 217 11.60 0.69 19.07
CA ALA A 217 11.87 -0.64 19.61
C ALA A 217 12.76 -0.59 20.88
N GLU A 218 13.85 0.15 20.86
CA GLU A 218 14.76 0.33 22.00
C GLU A 218 14.07 0.97 23.22
N ARG A 219 13.07 1.83 23.00
CA ARG A 219 12.39 2.54 24.08
C ARG A 219 11.22 1.77 24.68
N PHE A 220 10.46 1.04 23.87
CA PHE A 220 9.17 0.45 24.27
C PHE A 220 9.13 -1.08 24.21
N MET A 221 10.23 -1.75 23.86
CA MET A 221 10.30 -3.20 23.84
C MET A 221 11.36 -3.70 24.82
N THR A 222 11.12 -4.87 25.40
CA THR A 222 12.02 -5.50 26.38
C THR A 222 12.68 -6.72 25.72
N GLU A 223 14.00 -6.66 25.52
CA GLU A 223 14.81 -7.75 24.93
C GLU A 223 14.15 -8.41 23.72
N PRO A 224 13.77 -7.64 22.67
CA PRO A 224 12.99 -8.18 21.57
C PRO A 224 13.76 -9.22 20.76
N GLU A 225 13.09 -10.33 20.44
CA GLU A 225 13.59 -11.32 19.50
C GLU A 225 13.48 -10.83 18.06
N HIS A 226 14.57 -10.91 17.30
CA HIS A 226 14.65 -10.40 15.95
C HIS A 226 14.41 -11.52 14.92
N VAL A 227 13.19 -11.60 14.41
CA VAL A 227 12.81 -12.53 13.33
C VAL A 227 12.95 -11.83 12.00
N LYS A 228 13.96 -12.22 11.23
CA LYS A 228 14.21 -11.67 9.89
C LYS A 228 14.03 -12.75 8.85
N VAL A 229 12.89 -12.73 8.19
CA VAL A 229 12.68 -13.57 7.03
C VAL A 229 13.30 -12.87 5.82
N LYS A 230 14.39 -13.44 5.33
CA LYS A 230 14.91 -13.04 4.02
C LYS A 230 13.76 -13.24 3.04
N ALA A 231 13.31 -12.16 2.42
CA ALA A 231 12.46 -12.32 1.25
C ALA A 231 13.21 -13.30 0.34
N LYS A 232 12.75 -14.55 0.24
CA LYS A 232 13.12 -15.36 -0.90
C LYS A 232 12.85 -14.39 -2.05
N GLU A 233 13.75 -14.27 -2.99
CA GLU A 233 13.68 -13.38 -4.17
C GLU A 233 12.35 -13.48 -4.94
N MET A 234 11.42 -14.30 -4.42
CA MET A 234 10.18 -14.72 -5.04
C MET A 234 9.19 -13.60 -5.39
N THR A 235 9.05 -12.55 -4.58
CA THR A 235 8.08 -11.50 -4.91
C THR A 235 8.57 -10.55 -6.01
N VAL A 236 9.85 -10.27 -6.06
CA VAL A 236 10.43 -9.42 -7.11
C VAL A 236 10.87 -10.26 -8.31
N SER A 237 11.22 -11.56 -8.11
CA SER A 237 11.61 -12.48 -9.18
C SER A 237 10.44 -12.83 -10.10
N ASN A 238 9.22 -12.91 -9.58
CA ASN A 238 8.02 -13.23 -10.36
C ASN A 238 7.40 -12.02 -11.06
N ILE A 239 7.97 -10.80 -10.89
CA ILE A 239 7.51 -9.60 -11.55
C ILE A 239 8.48 -9.25 -12.68
N GLN A 240 7.99 -9.24 -13.89
CA GLN A 240 8.71 -8.69 -15.03
C GLN A 240 8.68 -7.17 -14.93
N GLN A 241 9.86 -6.53 -15.00
CA GLN A 241 9.99 -5.09 -14.77
C GLN A 241 10.55 -4.41 -16.00
N PHE A 242 9.78 -3.47 -16.54
CA PHE A 242 10.13 -2.71 -17.71
C PHE A 242 10.12 -1.20 -17.42
N TYR A 243 10.90 -0.46 -18.19
CA TYR A 243 10.77 0.98 -18.26
C TYR A 243 10.64 1.48 -19.69
N LEU A 244 9.89 2.57 -19.85
CA LEU A 244 9.73 3.27 -21.12
C LEU A 244 10.21 4.71 -20.95
N GLU A 245 11.08 5.15 -21.87
CA GLU A 245 11.52 6.54 -21.92
C GLU A 245 10.56 7.33 -22.82
N VAL A 246 9.65 8.10 -22.22
CA VAL A 246 8.53 8.77 -22.88
C VAL A 246 8.51 10.25 -22.51
N GLN A 247 8.18 11.12 -23.46
CA GLN A 247 7.90 12.52 -23.19
C GLN A 247 6.61 12.65 -22.35
N GLU A 248 6.55 13.61 -21.40
CA GLU A 248 5.41 13.77 -20.50
C GLU A 248 4.07 13.80 -21.25
N ARG A 249 3.99 14.54 -22.35
CA ARG A 249 2.78 14.69 -23.19
C ARG A 249 2.32 13.40 -23.86
N LYS A 250 3.21 12.44 -24.05
CA LYS A 250 2.93 11.15 -24.72
C LYS A 250 2.64 10.00 -23.74
N LYS A 251 2.85 10.21 -22.43
CA LYS A 251 2.67 9.16 -21.43
C LYS A 251 1.28 8.55 -21.47
N PHE A 252 0.24 9.38 -21.66
CA PHE A 252 -1.13 8.91 -21.67
C PHE A 252 -1.44 8.04 -22.90
N ASP A 253 -1.05 8.48 -24.09
CA ASP A 253 -1.21 7.68 -25.31
C ASP A 253 -0.39 6.39 -25.24
N THR A 254 0.82 6.43 -24.67
CA THR A 254 1.62 5.23 -24.44
C THR A 254 0.95 4.26 -23.46
N LEU A 255 0.32 4.78 -22.38
CA LEU A 255 -0.42 3.97 -21.42
C LEU A 255 -1.60 3.24 -22.07
N THR A 256 -2.42 3.98 -22.84
CA THR A 256 -3.59 3.37 -23.49
C THR A 256 -3.20 2.32 -24.53
N ARG A 257 -2.15 2.57 -25.33
CA ARG A 257 -1.62 1.55 -26.25
C ARG A 257 -1.11 0.30 -25.53
N LEU A 258 -0.44 0.46 -24.37
CA LEU A 258 -0.02 -0.70 -23.57
C LEU A 258 -1.22 -1.46 -23.01
N LEU A 259 -2.26 -0.77 -22.54
CA LEU A 259 -3.50 -1.41 -22.10
C LEU A 259 -4.18 -2.19 -23.24
N ASP A 260 -4.16 -1.65 -24.45
CA ASP A 260 -4.70 -2.30 -25.64
C ASP A 260 -3.91 -3.56 -26.04
N ILE A 261 -2.58 -3.50 -26.00
CA ILE A 261 -1.69 -4.63 -26.34
C ILE A 261 -1.73 -5.73 -25.27
N GLN A 262 -1.66 -5.35 -24.00
CA GLN A 262 -1.45 -6.29 -22.89
C GLN A 262 -2.77 -6.82 -22.31
N SER A 263 -3.87 -6.12 -22.56
CA SER A 263 -5.23 -6.47 -22.10
C SER A 263 -5.26 -7.04 -20.67
N PRO A 264 -4.80 -6.27 -19.65
CA PRO A 264 -4.71 -6.76 -18.28
C PRO A 264 -6.09 -7.13 -17.72
N GLU A 265 -6.19 -8.23 -16.99
CA GLU A 265 -7.41 -8.55 -16.24
C GLU A 265 -7.72 -7.46 -15.22
N LEU A 266 -6.70 -7.10 -14.42
CA LEU A 266 -6.76 -5.99 -13.46
C LEU A 266 -5.45 -5.23 -13.48
N ALA A 267 -5.52 -3.91 -13.64
CA ALA A 267 -4.38 -3.02 -13.64
C ALA A 267 -4.44 -1.95 -12.55
N ILE A 268 -3.28 -1.63 -11.96
CA ILE A 268 -3.14 -0.43 -11.12
C ILE A 268 -2.24 0.57 -11.82
N VAL A 269 -2.72 1.80 -11.94
CA VAL A 269 -1.96 2.94 -12.48
C VAL A 269 -1.62 3.90 -11.35
N PHE A 270 -0.33 4.15 -11.12
CA PHE A 270 0.13 5.06 -10.07
C PHE A 270 0.36 6.46 -10.61
N GLY A 271 -0.42 7.42 -10.09
CA GLY A 271 -0.22 8.86 -10.26
C GLY A 271 0.36 9.50 -9.01
N ARG A 272 1.15 10.55 -9.19
CA ARG A 272 1.86 11.22 -8.08
C ARG A 272 0.96 12.04 -7.18
N THR A 273 -0.02 12.73 -7.75
CA THR A 273 -0.90 13.67 -7.05
C THR A 273 -2.36 13.22 -7.14
N LYS A 274 -3.18 13.69 -6.20
CA LYS A 274 -4.64 13.45 -6.21
C LYS A 274 -5.27 13.92 -7.52
N ARG A 275 -4.90 15.13 -7.95
CA ARG A 275 -5.35 15.71 -9.20
C ARG A 275 -4.96 14.86 -10.41
N ARG A 276 -3.72 14.35 -10.45
CA ARG A 276 -3.27 13.44 -11.51
C ARG A 276 -4.10 12.16 -11.55
N VAL A 277 -4.48 11.63 -10.38
CA VAL A 277 -5.32 10.44 -10.28
C VAL A 277 -6.71 10.70 -10.86
N ASP A 278 -7.33 11.83 -10.52
CA ASP A 278 -8.65 12.21 -11.06
C ASP A 278 -8.58 12.42 -12.58
N GLU A 279 -7.61 13.20 -13.07
CA GLU A 279 -7.38 13.46 -14.49
C GLU A 279 -7.16 12.16 -15.29
N LEU A 280 -6.36 11.22 -14.76
CA LEU A 280 -6.09 9.93 -15.39
C LEU A 280 -7.33 9.02 -15.43
N ALA A 281 -8.08 8.94 -14.34
CA ALA A 281 -9.29 8.13 -14.30
C ALA A 281 -10.35 8.66 -15.27
N GLU A 282 -10.55 9.99 -15.32
CA GLU A 282 -11.46 10.63 -16.27
C GLU A 282 -11.00 10.40 -17.71
N ALA A 283 -9.72 10.60 -18.01
CA ALA A 283 -9.15 10.40 -19.33
C ALA A 283 -9.27 8.95 -19.83
N LEU A 284 -9.04 7.96 -18.93
CA LEU A 284 -9.22 6.55 -19.25
C LEU A 284 -10.69 6.23 -19.56
N ASN A 285 -11.63 6.75 -18.77
CA ASN A 285 -13.05 6.57 -19.03
C ASN A 285 -13.48 7.21 -20.36
N LEU A 286 -12.96 8.39 -20.71
CA LEU A 286 -13.21 9.03 -22.01
C LEU A 286 -12.74 8.14 -23.17
N ARG A 287 -11.67 7.38 -22.99
CA ARG A 287 -11.17 6.40 -23.97
C ARG A 287 -11.79 5.01 -23.82
N GLY A 288 -12.88 4.90 -23.05
CA GLY A 288 -13.68 3.67 -22.94
C GLY A 288 -13.05 2.55 -22.10
N TYR A 289 -12.09 2.86 -21.19
CA TYR A 289 -11.64 1.93 -20.17
C TYR A 289 -12.49 2.09 -18.92
N ALA A 290 -12.86 0.99 -18.28
CA ALA A 290 -13.54 1.04 -16.99
C ALA A 290 -12.53 1.37 -15.89
N ALA A 291 -12.38 2.67 -15.54
CA ALA A 291 -11.39 3.17 -14.61
C ALA A 291 -12.01 3.95 -13.45
N GLU A 292 -11.47 3.78 -12.24
CA GLU A 292 -11.80 4.62 -11.08
C GLU A 292 -10.55 5.11 -10.37
N GLY A 293 -10.59 6.37 -9.89
CA GLY A 293 -9.53 6.98 -9.11
C GLY A 293 -9.69 6.72 -7.62
N ILE A 294 -8.57 6.50 -6.91
CA ILE A 294 -8.54 6.39 -5.45
C ILE A 294 -7.43 7.27 -4.85
N HIS A 295 -7.81 8.22 -4.00
CA HIS A 295 -6.90 9.15 -3.34
C HIS A 295 -7.45 9.63 -1.99
N GLY A 296 -6.63 10.37 -1.22
CA GLY A 296 -6.95 10.75 0.16
C GLY A 296 -8.16 11.67 0.36
N ASP A 297 -8.62 12.39 -0.68
CA ASP A 297 -9.77 13.31 -0.57
C ASP A 297 -11.12 12.60 -0.78
N LEU A 298 -11.11 11.37 -1.27
CA LEU A 298 -12.33 10.58 -1.36
C LEU A 298 -12.86 10.22 0.03
N THR A 299 -14.19 10.25 0.17
CA THR A 299 -14.83 9.71 1.37
C THR A 299 -14.55 8.21 1.49
N GLN A 300 -14.51 7.69 2.72
CA GLN A 300 -14.26 6.27 2.95
C GLN A 300 -15.29 5.37 2.23
N ALA A 301 -16.55 5.80 2.16
CA ALA A 301 -17.59 5.07 1.45
C ALA A 301 -17.27 4.95 -0.05
N LYS A 302 -16.87 6.04 -0.71
CA LYS A 302 -16.49 6.01 -2.14
C LYS A 302 -15.27 5.12 -2.37
N ARG A 303 -14.24 5.18 -1.49
CA ARG A 303 -13.05 4.32 -1.59
C ARG A 303 -13.42 2.84 -1.51
N MET A 304 -14.27 2.46 -0.56
CA MET A 304 -14.71 1.07 -0.40
C MET A 304 -15.54 0.58 -1.61
N VAL A 305 -16.36 1.47 -2.21
CA VAL A 305 -17.11 1.13 -3.44
C VAL A 305 -16.15 0.90 -4.61
N ALA A 306 -15.17 1.80 -4.83
CA ALA A 306 -14.19 1.66 -5.89
C ALA A 306 -13.38 0.35 -5.74
N LEU A 307 -12.91 0.05 -4.51
CA LEU A 307 -12.19 -1.19 -4.24
C LEU A 307 -13.02 -2.45 -4.45
N ARG A 308 -14.31 -2.42 -4.07
CA ARG A 308 -15.22 -3.54 -4.32
C ARG A 308 -15.42 -3.77 -5.81
N LYS A 309 -15.74 -2.72 -6.58
CA LYS A 309 -15.89 -2.80 -8.03
C LYS A 309 -14.63 -3.37 -8.70
N PHE A 310 -13.44 -2.96 -8.22
CA PHE A 310 -12.17 -3.44 -8.73
C PHE A 310 -11.95 -4.93 -8.40
N LYS A 311 -12.26 -5.36 -7.17
CA LYS A 311 -12.16 -6.78 -6.77
C LYS A 311 -13.14 -7.68 -7.53
N GLU A 312 -14.32 -7.16 -7.86
CA GLU A 312 -15.37 -7.85 -8.61
C GLU A 312 -15.13 -7.81 -10.14
N GLY A 313 -14.07 -7.12 -10.62
CA GLY A 313 -13.78 -6.97 -12.04
C GLY A 313 -14.75 -6.03 -12.79
N ALA A 314 -15.58 -5.28 -12.06
CA ALA A 314 -16.48 -4.29 -12.66
C ALA A 314 -15.74 -3.04 -13.18
N ILE A 315 -14.51 -2.82 -12.72
CA ILE A 315 -13.55 -1.88 -13.29
C ILE A 315 -12.22 -2.61 -13.55
N GLU A 316 -11.59 -2.31 -14.67
CA GLU A 316 -10.36 -2.94 -15.13
C GLU A 316 -9.11 -2.20 -14.62
N VAL A 317 -9.23 -0.89 -14.43
CA VAL A 317 -8.10 -0.01 -14.09
C VAL A 317 -8.40 0.78 -12.82
N LEU A 318 -7.57 0.56 -11.78
CA LEU A 318 -7.59 1.37 -10.58
C LEU A 318 -6.47 2.41 -10.66
N VAL A 319 -6.80 3.69 -10.65
CA VAL A 319 -5.81 4.77 -10.62
C VAL A 319 -5.60 5.22 -9.18
N ALA A 320 -4.37 5.22 -8.67
CA ALA A 320 -4.13 5.45 -7.25
C ALA A 320 -2.91 6.34 -6.97
N THR A 321 -2.96 7.08 -5.84
CA THR A 321 -1.75 7.65 -5.24
C THR A 321 -1.05 6.61 -4.35
N ASP A 322 0.25 6.79 -4.08
CA ASP A 322 1.01 5.90 -3.17
C ASP A 322 0.29 5.70 -1.84
N VAL A 323 -0.11 6.80 -1.20
CA VAL A 323 -0.78 6.77 0.11
C VAL A 323 -2.11 6.01 0.07
N ALA A 324 -2.88 6.17 -1.01
CA ALA A 324 -4.18 5.51 -1.12
C ALA A 324 -4.08 4.03 -1.49
N ALA A 325 -3.02 3.64 -2.20
CA ALA A 325 -2.78 2.26 -2.57
C ALA A 325 -2.10 1.42 -1.45
N ARG A 326 -1.54 2.09 -0.43
CA ARG A 326 -0.95 1.40 0.74
C ARG A 326 -2.03 0.67 1.54
N GLY A 327 -1.68 -0.50 2.04
CA GLY A 327 -2.61 -1.31 2.83
C GLY A 327 -3.78 -1.89 2.04
N LEU A 328 -3.86 -1.68 0.72
CA LEU A 328 -4.89 -2.32 -0.09
C LEU A 328 -4.56 -3.80 -0.29
N ASP A 329 -5.42 -4.67 0.22
CA ASP A 329 -5.41 -6.07 -0.15
C ASP A 329 -6.18 -6.24 -1.46
N ILE A 330 -5.43 -6.21 -2.55
CA ILE A 330 -5.95 -6.44 -3.89
C ILE A 330 -5.22 -7.66 -4.44
N SER A 331 -5.94 -8.76 -4.53
CA SER A 331 -5.49 -9.97 -5.21
C SER A 331 -5.90 -9.92 -6.68
N GLY A 332 -5.13 -10.59 -7.55
CA GLY A 332 -5.47 -10.69 -8.97
C GLY A 332 -4.95 -9.56 -9.86
N VAL A 333 -4.24 -8.58 -9.31
CA VAL A 333 -3.60 -7.54 -10.13
C VAL A 333 -2.51 -8.18 -10.99
N THR A 334 -2.68 -8.10 -12.30
CA THR A 334 -1.74 -8.64 -13.28
C THR A 334 -0.69 -7.59 -13.67
N HIS A 335 -1.08 -6.32 -13.74
CA HIS A 335 -0.23 -5.24 -14.24
C HIS A 335 -0.18 -4.03 -13.30
N VAL A 336 1.02 -3.48 -13.13
CA VAL A 336 1.26 -2.23 -12.42
C VAL A 336 1.92 -1.24 -13.37
N TYR A 337 1.28 -0.10 -13.58
CA TYR A 337 1.82 1.01 -14.37
C TYR A 337 2.22 2.16 -13.45
N ASN A 338 3.51 2.44 -13.34
CA ASN A 338 4.02 3.65 -12.71
C ASN A 338 3.97 4.78 -13.73
N PHE A 339 2.80 5.41 -13.89
CA PHE A 339 2.61 6.55 -14.80
C PHE A 339 3.53 7.71 -14.42
N ASP A 340 3.61 7.99 -13.12
CA ASP A 340 4.60 8.87 -12.53
C ASP A 340 5.62 8.05 -11.73
N VAL A 341 6.90 8.37 -11.92
CA VAL A 341 8.00 7.76 -11.17
C VAL A 341 7.78 7.99 -9.67
N PRO A 342 7.93 6.96 -8.81
CA PRO A 342 7.78 7.11 -7.35
C PRO A 342 8.80 8.10 -6.78
N GLN A 343 8.46 8.67 -5.60
CA GLN A 343 9.31 9.68 -4.94
C GLN A 343 10.62 9.10 -4.39
N ASP A 344 10.62 7.83 -4.07
CA ASP A 344 11.73 7.08 -3.51
C ASP A 344 11.70 5.61 -3.98
N PRO A 345 12.86 4.91 -3.91
CA PRO A 345 12.94 3.52 -4.33
C PRO A 345 12.11 2.53 -3.51
N GLU A 346 11.84 2.83 -2.24
CA GLU A 346 11.04 1.96 -1.39
C GLU A 346 9.57 1.98 -1.84
N SER A 347 9.03 3.16 -2.16
CA SER A 347 7.71 3.32 -2.76
C SER A 347 7.56 2.52 -4.07
N TYR A 348 8.63 2.41 -4.87
CA TYR A 348 8.62 1.56 -6.06
C TYR A 348 8.34 0.10 -5.72
N VAL A 349 9.04 -0.45 -4.73
CA VAL A 349 8.84 -1.85 -4.30
C VAL A 349 7.42 -2.07 -3.79
N HIS A 350 6.87 -1.13 -3.03
CA HIS A 350 5.50 -1.18 -2.52
C HIS A 350 4.44 -1.12 -3.64
N ARG A 351 4.71 -0.36 -4.72
CA ARG A 351 3.84 -0.31 -5.90
C ARG A 351 3.83 -1.62 -6.66
N ILE A 352 5.00 -2.12 -7.06
CA ILE A 352 5.08 -3.34 -7.86
C ILE A 352 4.66 -4.58 -7.07
N GLY A 353 4.83 -4.57 -5.74
CA GLY A 353 4.32 -5.60 -4.84
C GLY A 353 2.78 -5.71 -4.78
N ARG A 354 2.03 -4.93 -5.59
CA ARG A 354 0.58 -5.15 -5.79
C ARG A 354 0.31 -6.27 -6.79
N THR A 355 1.27 -6.61 -7.64
CA THR A 355 1.21 -7.78 -8.55
C THR A 355 2.20 -8.87 -8.12
N GLY A 356 2.19 -10.00 -8.78
CA GLY A 356 3.10 -11.14 -8.49
C GLY A 356 2.86 -11.80 -7.15
N ARG A 357 1.65 -11.72 -6.57
CA ARG A 357 1.29 -12.30 -5.28
C ARG A 357 0.84 -13.75 -5.39
N ALA A 358 0.94 -14.49 -4.28
CA ALA A 358 0.48 -15.89 -4.17
C ALA A 358 1.05 -16.82 -5.27
N GLY A 359 2.33 -16.64 -5.63
CA GLY A 359 2.98 -17.49 -6.65
C GLY A 359 2.64 -17.16 -8.10
N LYS A 360 1.75 -16.17 -8.36
CA LYS A 360 1.43 -15.72 -9.71
C LYS A 360 2.55 -14.84 -10.28
N THR A 361 2.66 -14.79 -11.60
CA THR A 361 3.52 -13.83 -12.30
C THR A 361 2.84 -12.47 -12.41
N GLY A 362 3.62 -11.40 -12.51
CA GLY A 362 3.12 -10.05 -12.68
C GLY A 362 4.00 -9.22 -13.61
N MET A 363 3.46 -8.10 -14.08
CA MET A 363 4.18 -7.16 -14.93
C MET A 363 4.14 -5.74 -14.35
N ALA A 364 5.29 -5.07 -14.36
CA ALA A 364 5.42 -3.70 -13.88
C ALA A 364 6.09 -2.83 -14.94
N MET A 365 5.44 -1.75 -15.34
CA MET A 365 5.95 -0.78 -16.29
C MET A 365 6.13 0.58 -15.66
N THR A 366 7.27 1.21 -15.92
CA THR A 366 7.59 2.53 -15.36
C THR A 366 7.87 3.52 -16.48
N PHE A 367 7.06 4.56 -16.56
CA PHE A 367 7.27 5.65 -17.50
C PHE A 367 8.26 6.65 -16.92
N ILE A 368 9.33 6.91 -17.65
CA ILE A 368 10.34 7.89 -17.27
C ILE A 368 10.51 8.93 -18.36
N THR A 369 10.66 10.17 -17.95
CA THR A 369 11.18 11.21 -18.82
C THR A 369 12.71 11.18 -18.85
N PRO A 370 13.37 11.76 -19.86
CA PRO A 370 14.84 11.84 -19.91
C PRO A 370 15.47 12.47 -18.65
N ARG A 371 14.71 13.32 -17.95
CA ARG A 371 15.15 14.00 -16.71
C ARG A 371 15.07 13.10 -15.47
N GLU A 372 14.32 12.01 -15.53
CA GLU A 372 14.06 11.08 -14.42
C GLU A 372 14.99 9.85 -14.40
N LYS A 373 15.93 9.74 -15.36
CA LYS A 373 16.93 8.64 -15.42
C LYS A 373 17.73 8.45 -14.13
N SER A 374 17.93 9.52 -13.36
CA SER A 374 18.63 9.43 -12.07
C SER A 374 17.80 8.68 -11.02
N MET A 375 16.47 8.79 -11.07
CA MET A 375 15.56 8.05 -10.19
C MET A 375 15.51 6.57 -10.60
N LEU A 376 15.41 6.27 -11.90
CA LEU A 376 15.50 4.88 -12.39
C LEU A 376 16.75 4.18 -11.84
N ARG A 377 17.94 4.80 -11.97
CA ARG A 377 19.19 4.24 -11.44
C ARG A 377 19.16 4.04 -9.92
N ALA A 378 18.53 4.96 -9.18
CA ALA A 378 18.39 4.82 -7.73
C ALA A 378 17.50 3.63 -7.35
N ILE A 379 16.41 3.41 -8.10
CA ILE A 379 15.52 2.26 -7.94
C ILE A 379 16.27 0.97 -8.23
N GLU A 380 16.96 0.86 -9.37
CA GLU A 380 17.75 -0.32 -9.74
C GLU A 380 18.84 -0.67 -8.72
N GLN A 381 19.52 0.35 -8.16
CA GLN A 381 20.51 0.16 -7.10
C GLN A 381 19.90 -0.38 -5.81
N THR A 382 18.72 0.10 -5.43
CA THR A 382 18.03 -0.34 -4.20
C THR A 382 17.44 -1.72 -4.35
N THR A 383 16.81 -2.01 -5.48
CA THR A 383 16.21 -3.32 -5.79
C THR A 383 17.23 -4.36 -6.21
N LYS A 384 18.47 -3.96 -6.48
CA LYS A 384 19.56 -4.80 -7.04
C LYS A 384 19.16 -5.51 -8.33
N ARG A 385 18.21 -4.96 -9.06
CA ARG A 385 17.69 -5.51 -10.31
C ARG A 385 17.63 -4.42 -11.38
N LYS A 386 18.06 -4.72 -12.58
CA LYS A 386 17.91 -3.87 -13.75
C LYS A 386 16.51 -4.06 -14.33
N MET A 387 15.95 -2.98 -14.84
CA MET A 387 14.70 -3.02 -15.59
C MET A 387 15.02 -3.11 -17.08
N ASP A 388 14.24 -3.92 -17.80
CA ASP A 388 14.37 -4.03 -19.25
C ASP A 388 13.76 -2.80 -19.93
N ARG A 389 14.44 -2.31 -20.95
CA ARG A 389 13.93 -1.18 -21.73
C ARG A 389 12.90 -1.67 -22.75
N MET A 390 11.68 -1.16 -22.66
CA MET A 390 10.65 -1.38 -23.65
C MET A 390 10.58 -0.15 -24.59
N LYS A 391 10.33 -0.40 -25.87
CA LYS A 391 10.07 0.67 -26.85
C LYS A 391 8.67 1.21 -26.65
N GLU A 392 8.47 2.49 -26.99
CA GLU A 392 7.13 3.09 -27.02
C GLU A 392 6.31 2.39 -28.12
N PRO A 393 5.14 1.79 -27.79
CA PRO A 393 4.34 1.08 -28.77
C PRO A 393 3.71 2.03 -29.79
N THR A 394 3.60 1.56 -31.01
CA THR A 394 2.92 2.28 -32.10
C THR A 394 1.40 2.10 -32.03
N LEU A 395 0.67 2.87 -32.84
CA LEU A 395 -0.79 2.71 -32.95
C LEU A 395 -1.15 1.39 -33.66
N ASP A 396 -0.35 1.00 -34.66
CA ASP A 396 -0.56 -0.26 -35.39
C ASP A 396 -0.37 -1.47 -34.49
N GLU A 397 0.69 -1.48 -33.64
CA GLU A 397 0.90 -2.53 -32.65
C GLU A 397 -0.27 -2.62 -31.64
N ALA A 398 -0.86 -1.47 -31.26
CA ALA A 398 -2.03 -1.44 -30.37
C ALA A 398 -3.28 -2.03 -31.05
N LEU A 399 -3.50 -1.74 -32.35
CA LEU A 399 -4.58 -2.30 -33.13
C LEU A 399 -4.42 -3.82 -33.31
N GLU A 400 -3.20 -4.30 -33.64
CA GLU A 400 -2.89 -5.72 -33.74
C GLU A 400 -3.13 -6.44 -32.39
N GLY A 401 -2.75 -5.82 -31.28
CA GLY A 401 -3.02 -6.35 -29.94
C GLY A 401 -4.50 -6.52 -29.67
N GLN A 402 -5.32 -5.51 -29.98
CA GLN A 402 -6.78 -5.58 -29.82
C GLN A 402 -7.43 -6.62 -30.73
N GLN A 403 -6.92 -6.78 -31.95
CA GLN A 403 -7.38 -7.83 -32.86
C GLN A 403 -7.09 -9.22 -32.28
N GLN A 404 -5.88 -9.44 -31.71
CA GLN A 404 -5.51 -10.70 -31.09
C GLN A 404 -6.42 -11.03 -29.89
N VAL A 405 -6.69 -10.05 -29.02
CA VAL A 405 -7.64 -10.20 -27.90
C VAL A 405 -9.03 -10.60 -28.40
N THR A 406 -9.49 -9.98 -29.48
CA THR A 406 -10.79 -10.31 -30.08
C THR A 406 -10.82 -11.74 -30.64
N VAL A 407 -9.74 -12.17 -31.33
CA VAL A 407 -9.60 -13.55 -31.83
C VAL A 407 -9.61 -14.56 -30.67
N ASP A 408 -8.93 -14.26 -29.57
CA ASP A 408 -8.90 -15.17 -28.42
C ASP A 408 -10.26 -15.24 -27.70
N ARG A 409 -11.01 -14.13 -27.63
CA ARG A 409 -12.41 -14.13 -27.17
C ARG A 409 -13.31 -14.97 -28.06
N LEU A 410 -13.16 -14.86 -29.36
CA LEU A 410 -13.91 -15.70 -30.31
C LEU A 410 -13.59 -17.20 -30.14
N ARG A 411 -12.31 -17.55 -29.99
CA ARG A 411 -11.88 -18.94 -29.72
C ARG A 411 -12.52 -19.47 -28.43
N THR A 412 -12.56 -18.66 -27.37
CA THR A 412 -13.19 -19.02 -26.09
C THR A 412 -14.70 -19.25 -26.29
N ALA A 413 -15.39 -18.32 -26.93
CA ALA A 413 -16.83 -18.47 -27.22
C ALA A 413 -17.16 -19.72 -28.05
N ILE A 414 -16.29 -20.06 -29.02
CA ILE A 414 -16.42 -21.30 -29.81
C ILE A 414 -16.23 -22.53 -28.90
N SER A 415 -15.27 -22.52 -27.99
CA SER A 415 -15.00 -23.65 -27.09
C SER A 415 -16.08 -23.88 -26.05
N GLU A 416 -16.80 -22.83 -25.63
CA GLU A 416 -17.93 -22.91 -24.70
C GLU A 416 -19.19 -23.55 -25.32
N ASN A 417 -19.21 -23.74 -26.62
CA ASN A 417 -20.25 -24.46 -27.40
C ASN A 417 -21.70 -23.99 -27.15
N ASN A 418 -21.88 -22.70 -26.84
CA ASN A 418 -23.22 -22.08 -26.59
C ASN A 418 -23.63 -21.18 -27.77
N LEU A 419 -23.44 -21.66 -29.01
CA LEU A 419 -23.67 -20.88 -30.23
C LEU A 419 -24.96 -21.22 -30.97
N ASN A 420 -25.73 -22.22 -30.51
CA ASN A 420 -26.92 -22.76 -31.23
C ASN A 420 -27.92 -21.67 -31.65
N PHE A 421 -28.11 -20.67 -30.79
CA PHE A 421 -29.04 -19.56 -31.09
C PHE A 421 -28.59 -18.69 -32.28
N TYR A 422 -27.26 -18.62 -32.51
CA TYR A 422 -26.66 -17.77 -33.55
C TYR A 422 -26.35 -18.50 -34.85
N MET A 423 -26.47 -19.85 -34.88
CA MET A 423 -26.07 -20.68 -36.03
C MET A 423 -26.95 -20.41 -37.27
N THR A 424 -28.26 -20.17 -37.10
CA THR A 424 -29.18 -19.89 -38.22
C THR A 424 -28.80 -18.57 -38.91
N ALA A 425 -28.60 -17.50 -38.14
CA ALA A 425 -28.19 -16.21 -38.69
C ALA A 425 -26.78 -16.26 -39.36
N ALA A 426 -25.88 -17.09 -38.80
CA ALA A 426 -24.56 -17.32 -39.40
C ALA A 426 -24.69 -18.07 -40.74
N ALA A 427 -25.58 -19.05 -40.84
CA ALA A 427 -25.83 -19.79 -42.08
C ALA A 427 -26.40 -18.86 -43.18
N GLU A 428 -27.37 -18.01 -42.86
CA GLU A 428 -27.90 -16.99 -43.80
C GLU A 428 -26.79 -16.07 -44.34
N LEU A 429 -25.89 -15.59 -43.47
CA LEU A 429 -24.77 -14.75 -43.92
C LEU A 429 -23.79 -15.48 -44.85
N LEU A 430 -23.63 -16.80 -44.68
CA LEU A 430 -22.76 -17.61 -45.51
C LEU A 430 -23.38 -18.00 -46.87
N GLU A 431 -24.69 -17.78 -47.08
CA GLU A 431 -25.31 -17.92 -48.41
C GLU A 431 -24.86 -16.80 -49.34
N ASP A 432 -24.71 -15.58 -48.84
CA ASP A 432 -24.39 -14.38 -49.64
C ASP A 432 -22.90 -14.00 -49.60
N HIS A 433 -22.14 -14.44 -48.59
CA HIS A 433 -20.74 -14.03 -48.34
C HIS A 433 -19.84 -15.22 -48.01
N ASP A 434 -18.56 -15.14 -48.42
CA ASP A 434 -17.59 -16.14 -48.03
C ASP A 434 -17.25 -16.09 -46.52
N ALA A 435 -16.85 -17.24 -45.96
CA ALA A 435 -16.60 -17.37 -44.53
C ALA A 435 -15.49 -16.43 -44.01
N VAL A 436 -14.46 -16.14 -44.81
CA VAL A 436 -13.36 -15.27 -44.40
C VAL A 436 -13.87 -13.83 -44.26
N THR A 437 -14.69 -13.37 -45.19
CA THR A 437 -15.30 -12.03 -45.15
C THR A 437 -16.23 -11.88 -43.93
N VAL A 438 -17.06 -12.88 -43.64
CA VAL A 438 -17.96 -12.87 -42.46
C VAL A 438 -17.15 -12.83 -41.16
N VAL A 439 -16.14 -13.67 -41.03
CA VAL A 439 -15.27 -13.69 -39.85
C VAL A 439 -14.47 -12.39 -39.72
N ALA A 440 -13.94 -11.84 -40.82
CA ALA A 440 -13.21 -10.55 -40.80
C ALA A 440 -14.12 -9.40 -40.34
N ALA A 441 -15.39 -9.37 -40.83
CA ALA A 441 -16.39 -8.39 -40.38
C ALA A 441 -16.71 -8.55 -38.88
N ALA A 442 -16.88 -9.78 -38.40
CA ALA A 442 -17.11 -10.07 -36.97
C ALA A 442 -15.93 -9.61 -36.11
N ILE A 443 -14.70 -9.91 -36.52
CA ILE A 443 -13.49 -9.44 -35.85
C ILE A 443 -13.45 -7.91 -35.84
N LYS A 444 -13.69 -7.26 -36.97
CA LYS A 444 -13.71 -5.79 -37.04
C LYS A 444 -14.75 -5.17 -36.12
N MET A 445 -15.97 -5.71 -36.08
CA MET A 445 -17.05 -5.21 -35.23
C MET A 445 -16.75 -5.42 -33.73
N ALA A 446 -16.11 -6.53 -33.37
CA ALA A 446 -15.78 -6.86 -31.99
C ALA A 446 -14.46 -6.25 -31.51
N THR A 447 -13.57 -5.82 -32.43
CA THR A 447 -12.31 -5.15 -32.10
C THR A 447 -12.56 -3.72 -31.68
N LYS A 448 -12.14 -3.38 -30.46
CA LYS A 448 -12.11 -1.99 -30.00
C LYS A 448 -10.97 -1.28 -30.70
N GLU A 449 -11.30 -0.35 -31.61
CA GLU A 449 -10.25 0.48 -32.24
C GLU A 449 -9.61 1.38 -31.18
N PRO A 450 -8.25 1.52 -31.20
CA PRO A 450 -7.55 2.41 -30.29
C PRO A 450 -8.03 3.85 -30.46
N ASP A 451 -8.56 4.44 -29.39
CA ASP A 451 -9.04 5.83 -29.43
C ASP A 451 -7.87 6.81 -29.32
N SER A 452 -7.73 7.69 -30.30
CA SER A 452 -6.72 8.74 -30.38
C SER A 452 -7.22 10.13 -29.97
N THR A 453 -8.41 10.24 -29.38
CA THR A 453 -8.96 11.51 -28.91
C THR A 453 -7.94 12.26 -28.04
N PRO A 454 -7.57 13.51 -28.38
CA PRO A 454 -6.56 14.25 -27.65
C PRO A 454 -6.99 14.50 -26.20
N VAL A 455 -6.24 13.99 -25.25
CA VAL A 455 -6.42 14.25 -23.83
C VAL A 455 -5.25 15.08 -23.30
N ARG A 456 -5.54 16.15 -22.57
CA ARG A 456 -4.53 16.99 -21.93
C ARG A 456 -4.54 16.76 -20.45
N LEU A 457 -3.46 16.19 -19.95
CA LEU A 457 -3.19 16.10 -18.51
C LEU A 457 -2.33 17.28 -18.07
N THR A 458 -2.43 17.66 -16.80
CA THR A 458 -1.58 18.71 -16.23
C THR A 458 -0.11 18.26 -16.24
N ASP A 459 0.81 19.12 -16.70
CA ASP A 459 2.24 18.83 -16.69
C ASP A 459 2.77 18.74 -15.24
N GLU A 460 3.41 17.61 -14.91
CA GLU A 460 4.06 17.38 -13.61
C GLU A 460 5.56 17.63 -13.70
N ALA A 461 6.13 18.21 -12.63
CA ALA A 461 7.57 18.43 -12.57
C ALA A 461 8.33 17.09 -12.48
N PRO A 462 9.40 16.88 -13.27
CA PRO A 462 10.15 15.62 -13.27
C PRO A 462 10.83 15.37 -11.93
N MET A 463 10.82 14.10 -11.50
CA MET A 463 11.47 13.65 -10.25
C MET A 463 12.97 13.44 -10.44
N VAL A 464 13.74 14.04 -9.55
CA VAL A 464 15.21 13.92 -9.57
C VAL A 464 15.67 13.40 -8.19
N SER A 465 16.48 12.36 -8.18
CA SER A 465 17.02 11.76 -6.95
C SER A 465 17.75 12.81 -6.09
N LYS A 466 17.50 12.80 -4.77
CA LYS A 466 18.14 13.73 -3.81
C LYS A 466 19.68 13.70 -3.86
N ARG A 467 20.28 12.54 -4.11
CA ARG A 467 21.75 12.42 -4.30
C ARG A 467 22.26 13.22 -5.51
N TYR A 468 21.53 13.25 -6.60
CA TYR A 468 21.90 14.00 -7.81
C TYR A 468 21.71 15.52 -7.63
N LYS A 469 20.77 15.94 -6.80
CA LYS A 469 20.55 17.35 -6.47
C LYS A 469 21.74 17.94 -5.72
N ASN A 470 22.32 17.19 -4.79
CA ASN A 470 23.49 17.61 -4.01
C ASN A 470 24.79 17.66 -4.86
N GLN A 471 24.94 16.77 -5.86
CA GLN A 471 26.09 16.83 -6.78
C GLN A 471 26.05 18.03 -7.74
N ARG A 472 24.85 18.46 -8.15
CA ARG A 472 24.71 19.68 -8.99
C ARG A 472 24.93 20.96 -8.21
N THR A 473 24.61 21.01 -6.93
CA THR A 473 24.88 22.16 -6.05
C THR A 473 26.34 22.23 -5.64
N SER A 474 27.04 21.10 -5.42
CA SER A 474 28.48 21.08 -5.16
C SER A 474 29.28 21.48 -6.40
N LYS A 475 28.97 20.98 -7.61
CA LYS A 475 29.63 21.39 -8.86
C LYS A 475 29.42 22.88 -9.24
N ARG A 476 28.33 23.51 -8.78
CA ARG A 476 28.14 24.95 -8.96
C ARG A 476 28.90 25.80 -7.92
N ARG A 477 29.27 25.25 -6.79
CA ARG A 477 30.13 25.93 -5.79
C ARG A 477 31.60 25.86 -6.14
N ASP A 478 32.08 24.77 -6.77
CA ASP A 478 33.50 24.61 -7.16
C ASP A 478 33.86 25.30 -8.48
N GLY A 479 32.90 25.89 -9.20
CA GLY A 479 33.13 26.61 -10.46
C GLY A 479 33.32 28.12 -10.36
N GLN A 480 33.31 28.70 -9.16
CA GLN A 480 33.49 30.15 -8.93
C GLN A 480 34.71 30.52 -8.09
N GLY A 481 35.78 29.75 -8.19
CA GLY A 481 37.07 30.03 -7.52
C GLY A 481 38.25 29.94 -8.47
N GLY A 482 38.41 30.93 -9.35
CA GLY A 482 39.56 30.97 -10.26
C GLY A 482 39.81 32.38 -10.81
N GLY A 483 40.62 33.13 -10.09
CA GLY A 483 41.59 34.06 -10.63
C GLY A 483 41.16 35.50 -10.94
N TYR A 484 41.58 36.44 -10.13
CA TYR A 484 42.47 37.52 -10.63
C TYR A 484 43.22 38.18 -9.45
N ARG A 485 44.54 38.17 -9.58
CA ARG A 485 45.52 38.93 -8.74
C ARG A 485 45.56 40.37 -9.27
N GLY A 486 45.71 41.34 -8.33
CA GLY A 486 46.42 42.56 -8.61
C GLY A 486 45.72 43.84 -8.15
N GLY A 487 46.35 44.57 -7.22
CA GLY A 487 46.12 46.00 -7.08
C GLY A 487 46.08 46.54 -5.67
N LYS A 488 47.23 46.99 -5.15
CA LYS A 488 47.45 47.83 -3.97
C LYS A 488 46.61 49.10 -3.98
N GLY A 489 46.09 49.53 -2.83
CA GLY A 489 45.63 50.92 -2.67
C GLY A 489 45.03 51.19 -1.28
N LYS A 490 45.81 51.80 -0.47
CA LYS A 490 45.70 52.48 0.80
C LYS A 490 44.38 53.23 1.13
N ASN A 491 44.05 53.11 2.39
CA ASN A 491 43.75 54.17 3.38
C ASN A 491 42.37 54.86 3.45
N ASN A 492 41.90 54.87 4.62
CA ASN A 492 41.34 55.93 5.48
C ASN A 492 39.80 55.92 5.70
N ASN A 493 39.48 55.53 6.89
CA ASN A 493 39.08 56.34 8.05
C ASN A 493 37.66 57.02 8.05
N ARG A 494 37.07 56.83 9.21
CA ARG A 494 36.11 57.68 9.96
C ARG A 494 34.62 57.51 9.63
N SER A 495 33.97 57.02 10.62
CA SER A 495 33.27 57.64 11.81
C SER A 495 31.81 57.91 11.51
N SER A 496 30.98 57.25 12.19
CA SER A 496 30.30 57.59 13.43
C SER A 496 28.94 58.32 13.28
N TYR A 497 28.09 57.97 14.21
CA TYR A 497 26.94 58.72 14.73
C TYR A 497 25.63 58.68 13.89
N ASP A 498 24.56 58.34 14.34
CA ASP A 498 23.86 58.35 15.62
C ASP A 498 22.39 58.80 15.37
N LYS A 499 21.51 58.25 16.15
CA LYS A 499 20.27 58.83 16.67
C LYS A 499 19.00 58.92 15.80
N LYS A 500 18.05 58.21 16.26
CA LYS A 500 16.97 58.57 17.22
C LYS A 500 15.64 59.08 16.64
N ARG A 501 14.61 58.42 17.15
CA ARG A 501 13.29 59.00 17.60
C ARG A 501 12.39 59.55 16.49
N SER A 502 11.12 59.46 16.53
CA SER A 502 10.10 59.23 17.57
C SER A 502 8.70 59.34 16.92
N SER A 503 7.77 58.61 17.49
CA SER A 503 6.47 59.08 17.91
C SER A 503 5.55 59.70 16.84
N ASP A 504 4.38 59.51 16.76
CA ASP A 504 3.25 59.43 17.66
C ASP A 504 1.92 59.66 16.90
N ARG A 505 0.89 59.07 17.38
CA ARG A 505 -0.48 59.57 17.58
C ARG A 505 -1.53 59.52 16.46
N ARG A 506 -2.54 58.72 16.81
CA ARG A 506 -3.95 59.08 17.00
C ARG A 506 -4.70 59.56 15.75
N SER A 507 -5.89 59.18 15.49
CA SER A 507 -7.08 58.97 16.32
C SER A 507 -8.29 58.60 15.44
N SER A 508 -9.14 57.77 15.99
CA SER A 508 -10.59 57.95 16.14
C SER A 508 -11.52 58.03 14.91
N GLY A 509 -12.59 57.31 15.07
CA GLY A 509 -13.93 57.70 14.63
C GLY A 509 -14.61 56.58 13.83
N ASP A 510 -15.34 55.77 14.35
CA ASP A 510 -16.67 55.71 14.97
C ASP A 510 -17.83 55.71 13.94
N ARG A 511 -18.80 54.87 14.24
CA ARG A 511 -20.21 54.80 13.88
C ARG A 511 -20.65 53.91 12.71
N ARG A 512 -21.28 52.80 13.11
CA ARG A 512 -22.75 52.56 13.14
C ARG A 512 -23.43 52.60 11.78
N GLN A 513 -24.14 51.63 11.37
CA GLN A 513 -25.42 51.01 11.73
C GLN A 513 -25.86 49.99 10.67
N LYS A 514 -26.30 48.84 11.07
CA LYS A 514 -27.67 48.30 11.10
C LYS A 514 -28.33 47.87 9.75
N LYS A 515 -28.84 46.66 9.89
CA LYS A 515 -30.07 46.04 9.35
C LYS A 515 -29.96 45.37 7.96
N SER A 516 -30.17 44.12 7.97
CA SER A 516 -31.38 43.25 7.88
C SER A 516 -31.82 42.98 6.44
N TYR A 517 -31.74 41.78 6.05
CA TYR A 517 -32.81 40.83 5.81
C TYR A 517 -32.24 39.42 5.72
#